data_69e9bc7c9cdaa84e34ac48a08d0d64b3
#
_entry.id   69e9bc7c9cdaa84e34ac48a08d0d64b3
#
_cell.length_a   1.000
_cell.length_b   1.000
_cell.length_c   1.000
_cell.angle_alpha   90.00
_cell.angle_beta   90.00
_cell.angle_gamma   90.00
#
_symmetry.space_group_name_H-M   'P 1'
#
loop_
_entity.id
_entity.type
_entity.pdbx_description
1 polymer ?
#
loop_
_entity_poly.entity_id
_entity_poly.type
_entity_poly.pdbx_seq_one_letter_code
_entity_poly.pdbx_strand_id
1 'polypeptide(L)'
;MIREATEADATACAEIYAPYVTDTVISFETEPPKPDEMAERIAKAQRSHAWLVLEDDEGRVAGYAYGGPFSGRPSYRWSCEVSIYLELGRRRTGGGRALYQALLDTLAARGFRNFCAGMVLPNDASAGLHRALGFEPVGTYRRIGYKHGAWRDVAWVQLCLPALTGSPTEPR
;
A
#
# COMPACT_ATOMS: atom_id res chain seq x y z
N MET A 1 5.47 -17.19 0.96
CA MET A 1 5.31 -16.89 2.42
C MET A 1 5.14 -15.39 2.62
N ILE A 2 4.45 -14.94 3.70
CA ILE A 2 4.32 -13.51 4.03
C ILE A 2 5.09 -13.26 5.32
N ARG A 3 5.92 -12.21 5.35
CA ARG A 3 6.72 -11.81 6.51
C ARG A 3 6.96 -10.30 6.56
N GLU A 4 7.43 -9.80 7.68
CA GLU A 4 7.95 -8.42 7.74
C GLU A 4 9.15 -8.25 6.82
N ALA A 5 9.25 -7.08 6.20
CA ALA A 5 10.39 -6.71 5.37
C ALA A 5 11.63 -6.49 6.24
N THR A 6 12.78 -6.65 5.63
CA THR A 6 14.08 -6.26 6.18
C THR A 6 14.78 -5.32 5.21
N GLU A 7 15.88 -4.72 5.61
CA GLU A 7 16.70 -3.88 4.73
C GLU A 7 17.19 -4.65 3.50
N ALA A 8 17.44 -5.96 3.64
CA ALA A 8 17.85 -6.83 2.53
C ALA A 8 16.81 -6.94 1.41
N ASP A 9 15.54 -6.66 1.69
CA ASP A 9 14.45 -6.73 0.71
C ASP A 9 14.34 -5.45 -0.16
N ALA A 10 15.09 -4.40 0.18
CA ALA A 10 14.97 -3.10 -0.46
C ALA A 10 15.23 -3.14 -1.97
N THR A 11 16.23 -3.91 -2.41
CA THR A 11 16.53 -4.06 -3.84
C THR A 11 15.36 -4.71 -4.58
N ALA A 12 14.82 -5.81 -4.07
CA ALA A 12 13.69 -6.49 -4.69
C ALA A 12 12.42 -5.62 -4.69
N CYS A 13 12.15 -4.89 -3.61
CA CYS A 13 11.03 -3.94 -3.55
C CYS A 13 11.19 -2.80 -4.57
N ALA A 14 12.42 -2.27 -4.73
CA ALA A 14 12.69 -1.23 -5.72
C ALA A 14 12.51 -1.74 -7.16
N GLU A 15 12.99 -2.95 -7.45
CA GLU A 15 12.82 -3.60 -8.76
C GLU A 15 11.35 -3.89 -9.10
N ILE A 16 10.54 -4.33 -8.11
CA ILE A 16 9.09 -4.53 -8.29
C ILE A 16 8.40 -3.20 -8.57
N TYR A 17 8.81 -2.12 -7.91
CA TYR A 17 8.16 -0.81 -8.02
C TYR A 17 8.55 -0.04 -9.28
N ALA A 18 9.78 -0.18 -9.76
CA ALA A 18 10.30 0.59 -10.88
C ALA A 18 9.39 0.57 -12.13
N PRO A 19 8.86 -0.57 -12.62
CA PRO A 19 7.96 -0.57 -13.76
C PRO A 19 6.65 0.18 -13.54
N TYR A 20 6.14 0.22 -12.31
CA TYR A 20 4.94 1.02 -11.98
C TYR A 20 5.20 2.52 -12.13
N VAL A 21 6.44 2.95 -11.88
CA VAL A 21 6.86 4.35 -12.04
C VAL A 21 7.10 4.68 -13.50
N THR A 22 7.87 3.85 -14.22
CA THR A 22 8.31 4.16 -15.60
C THR A 22 7.27 3.85 -16.65
N ASP A 23 6.56 2.73 -16.53
CA ASP A 23 5.77 2.14 -17.60
C ASP A 23 4.27 2.28 -17.40
N THR A 24 3.83 2.70 -16.22
CA THR A 24 2.40 2.85 -15.89
C THR A 24 2.07 4.22 -15.31
N VAL A 25 0.76 4.48 -15.18
CA VAL A 25 0.24 5.63 -14.44
C VAL A 25 -0.18 5.27 -13.01
N ILE A 26 -0.02 4.02 -12.60
CA ILE A 26 -0.45 3.51 -11.29
C ILE A 26 0.30 4.21 -10.15
N SER A 27 1.61 4.42 -10.31
CA SER A 27 2.37 5.33 -9.46
C SER A 27 2.44 6.72 -10.08
N PHE A 28 2.35 7.76 -9.26
CA PHE A 28 2.57 9.15 -9.69
C PHE A 28 4.02 9.61 -9.49
N GLU A 29 4.89 8.77 -8.97
CA GLU A 29 6.33 9.07 -9.01
C GLU A 29 6.81 9.09 -10.47
N THR A 30 7.81 9.90 -10.75
CA THR A 30 8.39 10.10 -12.11
C THR A 30 9.76 9.44 -12.25
N GLU A 31 10.43 9.22 -11.14
CA GLU A 31 11.72 8.53 -11.06
C GLU A 31 11.63 7.38 -10.07
N PRO A 32 12.06 6.16 -10.45
CA PRO A 32 12.04 5.02 -9.54
C PRO A 32 13.02 5.25 -8.38
N PRO A 33 12.64 4.94 -7.14
CA PRO A 33 13.56 5.02 -6.00
C PRO A 33 14.69 4.00 -6.16
N LYS A 34 15.88 4.40 -5.75
CA LYS A 34 17.04 3.49 -5.65
C LYS A 34 16.89 2.54 -4.46
N PRO A 35 17.62 1.41 -4.42
CA PRO A 35 17.57 0.49 -3.29
C PRO A 35 17.80 1.15 -1.92
N ASP A 36 18.76 2.07 -1.80
CA ASP A 36 19.03 2.78 -0.55
C ASP A 36 17.84 3.63 -0.10
N GLU A 37 17.20 4.35 -1.02
CA GLU A 37 15.98 5.10 -0.73
C GLU A 37 14.83 4.17 -0.34
N MET A 38 14.72 3.01 -1.01
CA MET A 38 13.70 2.02 -0.65
C MET A 38 13.95 1.44 0.75
N ALA A 39 15.21 1.21 1.14
CA ALA A 39 15.57 0.79 2.49
C ALA A 39 15.14 1.81 3.55
N GLU A 40 15.34 3.10 3.29
CA GLU A 40 14.87 4.18 4.17
C GLU A 40 13.34 4.20 4.29
N ARG A 41 12.62 4.00 3.18
CA ARG A 41 11.14 3.92 3.18
C ARG A 41 10.65 2.74 4.01
N ILE A 42 11.27 1.56 3.88
CA ILE A 42 10.98 0.36 4.67
C ILE A 42 11.20 0.65 6.16
N ALA A 43 12.38 1.13 6.53
CA ALA A 43 12.72 1.44 7.90
C ALA A 43 11.79 2.50 8.52
N LYS A 44 11.42 3.52 7.76
CA LYS A 44 10.47 4.55 8.20
C LYS A 44 9.08 3.97 8.46
N ALA A 45 8.57 3.14 7.55
CA ALA A 45 7.25 2.52 7.72
C ALA A 45 7.23 1.57 8.92
N GLN A 46 8.27 0.78 9.13
CA GLN A 46 8.34 -0.18 10.23
C GLN A 46 8.41 0.46 11.63
N ARG A 47 8.94 1.69 11.74
CA ARG A 47 8.99 2.39 13.04
C ARG A 47 7.61 2.69 13.63
N SER A 48 6.61 2.96 12.79
CA SER A 48 5.30 3.43 13.26
C SER A 48 4.11 2.76 12.58
N HIS A 49 4.34 2.02 11.49
CA HIS A 49 3.31 1.33 10.71
C HIS A 49 3.72 -0.12 10.44
N ALA A 50 3.71 -0.56 9.18
CA ALA A 50 4.18 -1.88 8.80
C ALA A 50 4.62 -1.90 7.33
N TRP A 51 5.54 -2.79 7.01
CA TRP A 51 5.92 -3.16 5.65
C TRP A 51 6.11 -4.66 5.57
N LEU A 52 5.30 -5.34 4.76
CA LEU A 52 5.32 -6.78 4.57
C LEU A 52 5.75 -7.13 3.15
N VAL A 53 6.42 -8.25 2.99
CA VAL A 53 6.78 -8.85 1.70
C VAL A 53 6.09 -10.19 1.52
N LEU A 54 5.78 -10.50 0.26
CA LEU A 54 5.31 -11.80 -0.20
C LEU A 54 6.45 -12.50 -0.91
N GLU A 55 6.85 -13.65 -0.40
CA GLU A 55 7.80 -14.54 -1.07
C GLU A 55 7.09 -15.61 -1.89
N ASP A 56 7.68 -15.95 -3.03
CA ASP A 56 7.27 -17.10 -3.83
C ASP A 56 7.81 -18.43 -3.25
N ASP A 57 7.55 -19.53 -3.96
CA ASP A 57 7.96 -20.88 -3.53
C ASP A 57 9.49 -21.07 -3.56
N GLU A 58 10.21 -20.18 -4.24
CA GLU A 58 11.68 -20.15 -4.33
C GLU A 58 12.31 -19.22 -3.29
N GLY A 59 11.49 -18.56 -2.46
CA GLY A 59 11.94 -17.60 -1.44
C GLY A 59 12.28 -16.21 -1.99
N ARG A 60 11.93 -15.89 -3.25
CA ARG A 60 12.15 -14.58 -3.84
C ARG A 60 10.98 -13.64 -3.50
N VAL A 61 11.27 -12.39 -3.21
CA VAL A 61 10.23 -11.37 -3.02
C VAL A 61 9.48 -11.13 -4.32
N ALA A 62 8.18 -11.35 -4.30
CA ALA A 62 7.28 -11.26 -5.45
C ALA A 62 6.22 -10.17 -5.30
N GLY A 63 6.22 -9.47 -4.18
CA GLY A 63 5.36 -8.35 -3.89
C GLY A 63 5.58 -7.81 -2.49
N TYR A 64 5.05 -6.62 -2.24
CA TYR A 64 5.09 -6.01 -0.93
C TYR A 64 3.85 -5.13 -0.70
N ALA A 65 3.52 -4.92 0.58
CA ALA A 65 2.46 -4.02 0.99
C ALA A 65 2.91 -3.25 2.24
N TYR A 66 2.50 -1.99 2.34
CA TYR A 66 2.91 -1.16 3.45
C TYR A 66 1.83 -0.16 3.85
N GLY A 67 1.92 0.30 5.10
CA GLY A 67 1.16 1.42 5.64
C GLY A 67 2.05 2.62 5.91
N GLY A 68 1.45 3.79 5.82
CA GLY A 68 2.05 5.06 6.17
C GLY A 68 1.02 6.00 6.79
N PRO A 69 1.43 7.19 7.26
CA PRO A 69 0.51 8.15 7.83
C PRO A 69 -0.47 8.65 6.77
N PHE A 70 -1.76 8.68 7.10
CA PHE A 70 -2.76 9.31 6.22
C PHE A 70 -2.55 10.83 6.11
N SER A 71 -2.22 11.47 7.22
CA SER A 71 -1.97 12.92 7.29
C SER A 71 -1.06 13.24 8.47
N GLY A 72 -0.31 14.33 8.40
CA GLY A 72 0.58 14.79 9.48
C GLY A 72 -0.13 15.44 10.68
N ARG A 73 -1.45 15.65 10.62
CA ARG A 73 -2.18 16.25 11.75
C ARG A 73 -2.50 15.19 12.82
N PRO A 74 -2.27 15.46 14.12
CA PRO A 74 -2.36 14.46 15.20
C PRO A 74 -3.70 13.73 15.29
N SER A 75 -4.81 14.38 14.96
CA SER A 75 -6.15 13.76 15.01
C SER A 75 -6.35 12.63 13.99
N TYR A 76 -5.47 12.51 12.97
CA TYR A 76 -5.48 11.43 11.98
C TYR A 76 -4.60 10.24 12.36
N ARG A 77 -3.98 10.21 13.54
CA ARG A 77 -2.99 9.19 13.91
C ARG A 77 -3.49 7.75 13.96
N TRP A 78 -4.81 7.54 13.99
CA TRP A 78 -5.44 6.20 13.88
C TRP A 78 -5.77 5.79 12.44
N SER A 79 -5.44 6.62 11.47
CA SER A 79 -5.69 6.39 10.05
C SER A 79 -4.39 6.17 9.30
N CYS A 80 -4.39 5.16 8.42
CA CYS A 80 -3.26 4.84 7.55
C CYS A 80 -3.62 5.06 6.08
N GLU A 81 -2.67 5.49 5.30
CA GLU A 81 -2.65 5.21 3.87
C GLU A 81 -1.96 3.85 3.65
N VAL A 82 -2.57 2.98 2.83
CA VAL A 82 -2.07 1.64 2.55
C VAL A 82 -1.86 1.43 1.06
N SER A 83 -0.80 0.69 0.72
CA SER A 83 -0.41 0.42 -0.66
C SER A 83 0.06 -1.02 -0.82
N ILE A 84 -0.12 -1.56 -2.03
CA ILE A 84 0.35 -2.88 -2.42
C ILE A 84 0.90 -2.85 -3.84
N TYR A 85 2.04 -3.49 -4.05
CA TYR A 85 2.67 -3.68 -5.35
C TYR A 85 3.10 -5.15 -5.49
N LEU A 86 2.73 -5.74 -6.61
CA LEU A 86 3.10 -7.10 -6.97
C LEU A 86 3.97 -7.07 -8.23
N GLU A 87 4.85 -8.03 -8.39
CA GLU A 87 5.59 -8.21 -9.63
C GLU A 87 4.61 -8.25 -10.83
N LEU A 88 4.86 -7.41 -11.84
CA LEU A 88 3.99 -7.32 -13.02
C LEU A 88 4.01 -8.63 -13.82
N GLY A 89 2.86 -9.02 -14.38
CA GLY A 89 2.72 -10.24 -15.14
C GLY A 89 2.59 -11.53 -14.34
N ARG A 90 2.66 -11.45 -13.01
CA ARG A 90 2.51 -12.60 -12.12
C ARG A 90 1.09 -13.16 -12.19
N ARG A 91 0.97 -14.50 -12.17
CA ARG A 91 -0.34 -15.19 -12.12
C ARG A 91 -1.10 -14.81 -10.84
N ARG A 92 -2.42 -14.66 -10.96
CA ARG A 92 -3.32 -14.39 -9.83
C ARG A 92 -3.49 -15.67 -9.00
N THR A 93 -2.64 -15.87 -7.99
CA THR A 93 -2.67 -17.02 -7.07
C THR A 93 -3.36 -16.71 -5.73
N GLY A 94 -3.94 -15.53 -5.59
CA GLY A 94 -4.49 -15.06 -4.31
C GLY A 94 -3.46 -14.46 -3.35
N GLY A 95 -2.17 -14.54 -3.67
CA GLY A 95 -1.08 -14.03 -2.82
C GLY A 95 -1.19 -12.55 -2.51
N GLY A 96 -1.60 -11.72 -3.48
CA GLY A 96 -1.81 -10.29 -3.26
C GLY A 96 -2.93 -9.99 -2.26
N ARG A 97 -4.04 -10.74 -2.30
CA ARG A 97 -5.11 -10.61 -1.32
C ARG A 97 -4.65 -11.02 0.07
N ALA A 98 -3.93 -12.14 0.17
CA ALA A 98 -3.39 -12.62 1.45
C ALA A 98 -2.37 -11.63 2.05
N LEU A 99 -1.46 -11.09 1.23
CA LEU A 99 -0.51 -10.08 1.64
C LEU A 99 -1.19 -8.82 2.17
N TYR A 100 -2.19 -8.33 1.44
CA TYR A 100 -2.89 -7.11 1.83
C TYR A 100 -3.72 -7.31 3.09
N GLN A 101 -4.39 -8.46 3.25
CA GLN A 101 -5.09 -8.81 4.47
C GLN A 101 -4.12 -8.88 5.67
N ALA A 102 -2.96 -9.51 5.51
CA ALA A 102 -1.95 -9.59 6.55
C ALA A 102 -1.44 -8.19 6.98
N LEU A 103 -1.27 -7.26 6.02
CA LEU A 103 -0.94 -5.87 6.34
C LEU A 103 -2.04 -5.20 7.18
N LEU A 104 -3.30 -5.32 6.76
CA LEU A 104 -4.44 -4.72 7.47
C LEU A 104 -4.56 -5.28 8.89
N ASP A 105 -4.39 -6.59 9.08
CA ASP A 105 -4.42 -7.25 10.37
C ASP A 105 -3.26 -6.77 11.28
N THR A 106 -2.05 -6.63 10.71
CA THR A 106 -0.87 -6.12 11.42
C THR A 106 -1.09 -4.68 11.89
N LEU A 107 -1.59 -3.80 11.02
CA LEU A 107 -1.88 -2.42 11.36
C LEU A 107 -3.03 -2.29 12.37
N ALA A 108 -4.07 -3.10 12.24
CA ALA A 108 -5.17 -3.15 13.21
C ALA A 108 -4.69 -3.57 14.61
N ALA A 109 -3.79 -4.56 14.68
CA ALA A 109 -3.17 -5.00 15.93
C ALA A 109 -2.30 -3.91 16.57
N ARG A 110 -1.72 -3.01 15.77
CA ARG A 110 -0.98 -1.84 16.24
C ARG A 110 -1.88 -0.68 16.69
N GLY A 111 -3.19 -0.78 16.53
CA GLY A 111 -4.17 0.21 17.00
C GLY A 111 -4.74 1.13 15.91
N PHE A 112 -4.36 0.95 14.65
CA PHE A 112 -4.97 1.71 13.55
C PHE A 112 -6.40 1.23 13.29
N ARG A 113 -7.27 2.16 12.90
CA ARG A 113 -8.72 1.93 12.79
C ARG A 113 -9.29 2.19 11.40
N ASN A 114 -8.62 3.03 10.62
CA ASN A 114 -9.05 3.43 9.29
C ASN A 114 -7.93 3.23 8.29
N PHE A 115 -8.24 2.63 7.16
CA PHE A 115 -7.30 2.37 6.08
C PHE A 115 -7.81 3.03 4.82
N CYS A 116 -7.00 3.89 4.22
CA CYS A 116 -7.33 4.61 3.00
C CYS A 116 -6.36 4.22 1.88
N ALA A 117 -6.85 4.09 0.67
CA ALA A 117 -6.02 3.84 -0.50
C ALA A 117 -6.45 4.70 -1.67
N GLY A 118 -5.48 5.30 -2.37
CA GLY A 118 -5.68 6.04 -3.59
C GLY A 118 -5.30 5.20 -4.81
N MET A 119 -6.09 5.29 -5.88
CA MET A 119 -5.86 4.56 -7.13
C MET A 119 -5.97 5.51 -8.30
N VAL A 120 -4.91 5.59 -9.13
CA VAL A 120 -4.98 6.28 -10.41
C VAL A 120 -5.86 5.48 -11.36
N LEU A 121 -6.85 6.13 -11.96
CA LEU A 121 -7.80 5.48 -12.87
C LEU A 121 -7.32 5.50 -14.34
N PRO A 122 -7.66 4.47 -15.14
CA PRO A 122 -8.36 3.24 -14.75
C PRO A 122 -7.44 2.23 -14.07
N ASN A 123 -7.95 1.51 -13.06
CA ASN A 123 -7.23 0.43 -12.39
C ASN A 123 -8.21 -0.61 -11.82
N ASP A 124 -8.81 -1.41 -12.69
CA ASP A 124 -9.84 -2.39 -12.30
C ASP A 124 -9.31 -3.48 -11.38
N ALA A 125 -8.03 -3.86 -11.53
CA ALA A 125 -7.40 -4.88 -10.70
C ALA A 125 -7.31 -4.42 -9.24
N SER A 126 -6.85 -3.19 -9.01
CA SER A 126 -6.78 -2.59 -7.68
C SER A 126 -8.17 -2.35 -7.11
N ALA A 127 -9.11 -1.83 -7.90
CA ALA A 127 -10.49 -1.61 -7.46
C ALA A 127 -11.16 -2.93 -7.03
N GLY A 128 -10.96 -4.01 -7.78
CA GLY A 128 -11.47 -5.34 -7.45
C GLY A 128 -10.88 -5.90 -6.17
N LEU A 129 -9.56 -5.75 -5.96
CA LEU A 129 -8.87 -6.19 -4.74
C LEU A 129 -9.39 -5.45 -3.51
N HIS A 130 -9.47 -4.12 -3.56
CA HIS A 130 -9.96 -3.31 -2.43
C HIS A 130 -11.41 -3.65 -2.09
N ARG A 131 -12.28 -3.79 -3.10
CA ARG A 131 -13.68 -4.23 -2.88
C ARG A 131 -13.76 -5.60 -2.21
N ALA A 132 -12.94 -6.56 -2.64
CA ALA A 132 -12.90 -7.90 -2.06
C ALA A 132 -12.41 -7.92 -0.60
N LEU A 133 -11.72 -6.88 -0.16
CA LEU A 133 -11.26 -6.68 1.22
C LEU A 133 -12.20 -5.79 2.05
N GLY A 134 -13.34 -5.36 1.48
CA GLY A 134 -14.34 -4.57 2.20
C GLY A 134 -14.13 -3.06 2.17
N PHE A 135 -13.22 -2.56 1.34
CA PHE A 135 -13.08 -1.11 1.14
C PHE A 135 -14.30 -0.55 0.39
N GLU A 136 -14.74 0.61 0.83
CA GLU A 136 -15.85 1.37 0.24
C GLU A 136 -15.34 2.62 -0.49
N PRO A 137 -16.01 3.06 -1.59
CA PRO A 137 -15.66 4.30 -2.26
C PRO A 137 -15.81 5.53 -1.35
N VAL A 138 -14.82 6.41 -1.38
CA VAL A 138 -14.87 7.73 -0.71
C VAL A 138 -15.21 8.81 -1.73
N GLY A 139 -14.50 8.85 -2.86
CA GLY A 139 -14.66 9.84 -3.90
C GLY A 139 -13.52 9.80 -4.90
N THR A 140 -13.63 10.66 -5.91
CA THR A 140 -12.62 10.74 -6.98
C THR A 140 -12.16 12.19 -7.18
N TYR A 141 -10.86 12.41 -7.04
CA TYR A 141 -10.23 13.65 -7.49
C TYR A 141 -10.08 13.60 -9.00
N ARG A 142 -10.71 14.54 -9.68
CA ARG A 142 -10.65 14.64 -11.13
C ARG A 142 -9.46 15.46 -11.58
N ARG A 143 -8.70 14.95 -12.55
CA ARG A 143 -7.55 15.65 -13.15
C ARG A 143 -6.58 16.20 -12.10
N ILE A 144 -6.29 15.39 -11.08
CA ILE A 144 -5.47 15.80 -9.92
C ILE A 144 -3.97 15.66 -10.20
N GLY A 145 -3.56 14.79 -11.13
CA GLY A 145 -2.18 14.57 -11.51
C GLY A 145 -1.99 14.48 -13.02
N TYR A 146 -0.80 14.82 -13.50
CA TYR A 146 -0.44 14.76 -14.91
C TYR A 146 0.71 13.79 -15.12
N LYS A 147 0.49 12.73 -15.89
CA LYS A 147 1.52 11.71 -16.20
C LYS A 147 1.26 11.06 -17.55
N HIS A 148 2.32 10.72 -18.28
CA HIS A 148 2.29 10.12 -19.61
C HIS A 148 1.34 10.89 -20.56
N GLY A 149 1.52 12.22 -20.62
CA GLY A 149 0.85 13.07 -21.59
C GLY A 149 -0.64 13.35 -21.32
N ALA A 150 -1.17 12.97 -20.14
CA ALA A 150 -2.57 13.20 -19.82
C ALA A 150 -2.81 13.49 -18.33
N TRP A 151 -3.88 14.27 -18.09
CA TRP A 151 -4.44 14.44 -16.75
C TRP A 151 -5.11 13.15 -16.27
N ARG A 152 -4.90 12.81 -14.99
CA ARG A 152 -5.37 11.57 -14.38
C ARG A 152 -6.27 11.84 -13.19
N ASP A 153 -7.29 10.99 -13.07
CA ASP A 153 -8.17 10.96 -11.92
C ASP A 153 -7.63 9.98 -10.87
N VAL A 154 -7.86 10.28 -9.60
CA VAL A 154 -7.49 9.39 -8.47
C VAL A 154 -8.74 9.09 -7.66
N ALA A 155 -9.14 7.83 -7.65
CA ALA A 155 -10.21 7.34 -6.78
C ALA A 155 -9.63 6.97 -5.41
N TRP A 156 -10.36 7.35 -4.35
CA TRP A 156 -10.05 6.97 -2.98
C TRP A 156 -11.09 5.99 -2.45
N VAL A 157 -10.60 5.00 -1.74
CA VAL A 157 -11.39 4.00 -1.03
C VAL A 157 -10.95 3.92 0.43
N GLN A 158 -11.86 3.49 1.31
CA GLN A 158 -11.64 3.43 2.74
C GLN A 158 -12.18 2.13 3.33
N LEU A 159 -11.44 1.56 4.26
CA LEU A 159 -11.91 0.49 5.15
C LEU A 159 -11.92 1.03 6.58
N CYS A 160 -13.10 1.13 7.19
CA CYS A 160 -13.26 1.46 8.60
C CYS A 160 -13.45 0.19 9.40
N LEU A 161 -12.64 -0.02 10.43
CA LEU A 161 -12.91 -1.08 11.40
C LEU A 161 -14.12 -0.68 12.29
N PRO A 162 -14.85 -1.66 12.87
CA PRO A 162 -15.97 -1.37 13.73
C PRO A 162 -15.61 -0.36 14.84
N ALA A 163 -16.54 0.55 15.14
CA ALA A 163 -16.34 1.54 16.18
C ALA A 163 -16.05 0.87 17.53
N LEU A 164 -15.08 1.43 18.26
CA LEU A 164 -14.81 1.01 19.63
C LEU A 164 -15.74 1.77 20.57
N THR A 165 -16.14 1.13 21.66
CA THR A 165 -16.76 1.82 22.79
C THR A 165 -15.68 2.55 23.57
N GLY A 166 -15.76 3.89 23.67
CA GLY A 166 -14.76 4.71 24.35
C GLY A 166 -13.67 5.28 23.44
N SER A 167 -12.65 5.87 24.06
CA SER A 167 -11.53 6.45 23.34
C SER A 167 -10.63 5.38 22.75
N PRO A 168 -10.13 5.55 21.53
CA PRO A 168 -9.17 4.62 20.96
C PRO A 168 -7.83 4.69 21.72
N THR A 169 -7.17 3.55 21.87
CA THR A 169 -5.79 3.50 22.38
C THR A 169 -4.82 4.08 21.36
N GLU A 170 -3.71 4.65 21.84
CA GLU A 170 -2.65 5.15 20.94
C GLU A 170 -2.09 4.01 20.09
N PRO A 171 -1.86 4.23 18.77
CA PRO A 171 -1.15 3.28 17.92
C PRO A 171 0.29 3.04 18.42
N ARG A 172 0.78 1.80 18.27
CA ARG A 172 2.12 1.37 18.77
C ARG A 172 3.06 1.09 17.62
#